data_90dd777cec3428a71d6ca66d7791799b
#
_entry.id   90dd777cec3428a71d6ca66d7791799b
#
_cell.length_a   1.000
_cell.length_b   1.000
_cell.length_c   1.000
_cell.angle_alpha   90.00
_cell.angle_beta   90.00
_cell.angle_gamma   90.00
#
_symmetry.space_group_name_H-M   'P 1'
#
loop_
_entity.id
_entity.type
_entity.pdbx_description
1 polymer ?
#
loop_
_entity_poly.entity_id
_entity_poly.type
_entity_poly.pdbx_seq_one_letter_code
_entity_poly.pdbx_strand_id
1 'polypeptide(L)'
;MDKHIIFHVEGGIGKNIMATAVAEAISKAHPDRKLIVVSSWAAAWVNNPHIERFYLIGGTPYFFEDYIKGKDTWIFKSEPYHHQDFLNGKRYLADIWCEQLGVPYNGEMPTLVLSKNEKDNMARKLRGFGKPIFALQTNGGGPQDYPVSWVRDVPLSNIDEVIKEVSKEYKIIHIRREDQLEIPGVDFIQTPNVRDLFALLDYSHNRLLIDSFAQHACVALDRPSTVLWPIDNVKTLGYPDFHNNIVSNADTRKVHLIDSYLGAHPINGEFLHECPFDNDNIFESQPIFDSLDE
;
A
#
# COMPACT_ATOMS: atom_id res chain seq x y z
N MET A 1 14.37 -11.14 -33.40
CA MET A 1 15.14 -10.68 -32.21
C MET A 1 14.13 -10.55 -31.08
N ASP A 2 14.43 -11.14 -29.92
CA ASP A 2 13.52 -11.02 -28.76
C ASP A 2 13.48 -9.60 -28.28
N LYS A 3 12.27 -9.09 -28.03
CA LYS A 3 12.02 -7.73 -27.60
C LYS A 3 11.59 -7.71 -26.15
N HIS A 4 12.23 -6.91 -25.32
CA HIS A 4 11.92 -6.82 -23.91
C HIS A 4 11.73 -5.37 -23.47
N ILE A 5 10.96 -5.19 -22.39
CA ILE A 5 11.01 -4.01 -21.55
C ILE A 5 11.40 -4.49 -20.15
N ILE A 6 12.41 -3.86 -19.56
CA ILE A 6 12.78 -4.05 -18.16
C ILE A 6 12.18 -2.88 -17.38
N PHE A 7 11.20 -3.16 -16.52
CA PHE A 7 10.62 -2.18 -15.62
C PHE A 7 11.25 -2.30 -14.24
N HIS A 8 11.98 -1.29 -13.82
CA HIS A 8 12.71 -1.27 -12.57
C HIS A 8 11.94 -0.47 -11.51
N VAL A 9 11.58 -1.14 -10.40
CA VAL A 9 10.74 -0.60 -9.33
C VAL A 9 11.45 -0.72 -7.98
N GLU A 10 11.89 0.39 -7.44
CA GLU A 10 12.46 0.50 -6.08
C GLU A 10 11.41 0.99 -5.09
N GLY A 11 11.72 0.88 -3.79
CA GLY A 11 10.88 1.44 -2.72
C GLY A 11 10.02 0.42 -1.98
N GLY A 12 9.07 0.91 -1.21
CA GLY A 12 8.21 0.11 -0.34
C GLY A 12 7.21 -0.78 -1.06
N ILE A 13 6.57 -1.69 -0.31
CA ILE A 13 5.59 -2.65 -0.85
C ILE A 13 4.36 -1.95 -1.45
N GLY A 14 3.86 -0.85 -0.86
CA GLY A 14 2.73 -0.08 -1.41
C GLY A 14 3.04 0.46 -2.81
N LYS A 15 4.22 1.06 -3.01
CA LYS A 15 4.68 1.51 -4.33
C LYS A 15 4.76 0.36 -5.34
N ASN A 16 5.22 -0.82 -4.91
CA ASN A 16 5.29 -2.00 -5.78
C ASN A 16 3.90 -2.52 -6.16
N ILE A 17 2.91 -2.43 -5.27
CA ILE A 17 1.52 -2.78 -5.61
C ILE A 17 0.98 -1.77 -6.63
N MET A 18 1.15 -0.46 -6.42
CA MET A 18 0.73 0.56 -7.39
C MET A 18 1.42 0.38 -8.76
N ALA A 19 2.70 -0.01 -8.76
CA ALA A 19 3.46 -0.27 -9.98
C ALA A 19 2.87 -1.40 -10.84
N THR A 20 2.03 -2.28 -10.29
CA THR A 20 1.35 -3.31 -11.09
C THR A 20 0.35 -2.71 -12.08
N ALA A 21 -0.29 -1.58 -11.75
CA ALA A 21 -1.12 -0.81 -12.67
C ALA A 21 -0.28 -0.21 -13.81
N VAL A 22 0.89 0.33 -13.48
CA VAL A 22 1.84 0.85 -14.48
C VAL A 22 2.35 -0.28 -15.39
N ALA A 23 2.61 -1.46 -14.85
CA ALA A 23 3.00 -2.63 -15.63
C ALA A 23 1.91 -3.08 -16.61
N GLU A 24 0.66 -3.02 -16.21
CA GLU A 24 -0.50 -3.25 -17.10
C GLU A 24 -0.52 -2.23 -18.24
N ALA A 25 -0.36 -0.94 -17.94
CA ALA A 25 -0.32 0.13 -18.93
C ALA A 25 0.85 -0.08 -19.93
N ILE A 26 2.05 -0.43 -19.43
CA ILE A 26 3.22 -0.75 -20.27
C ILE A 26 2.91 -1.94 -21.18
N SER A 27 2.34 -3.02 -20.64
CA SER A 27 2.02 -4.23 -21.41
C SER A 27 1.01 -3.95 -22.53
N LYS A 28 0.00 -3.12 -22.25
CA LYS A 28 -0.99 -2.68 -23.25
C LYS A 28 -0.41 -1.78 -24.34
N ALA A 29 0.49 -0.87 -23.96
CA ALA A 29 1.13 0.05 -24.90
C ALA A 29 2.16 -0.66 -25.80
N HIS A 30 2.77 -1.74 -25.34
CA HIS A 30 3.84 -2.46 -26.03
C HIS A 30 3.60 -3.97 -26.09
N PRO A 31 2.52 -4.43 -26.74
CA PRO A 31 2.12 -5.85 -26.74
C PRO A 31 3.10 -6.77 -27.49
N ASP A 32 4.00 -6.20 -28.29
CA ASP A 32 5.05 -6.94 -29.01
C ASP A 32 6.33 -7.14 -28.19
N ARG A 33 6.38 -6.66 -26.94
CA ARG A 33 7.52 -6.77 -26.02
C ARG A 33 7.15 -7.53 -24.76
N LYS A 34 8.05 -8.38 -24.31
CA LYS A 34 7.91 -9.09 -23.03
C LYS A 34 8.32 -8.16 -21.89
N LEU A 35 7.43 -8.00 -20.91
CA LEU A 35 7.70 -7.16 -19.74
C LEU A 35 8.39 -7.97 -18.66
N ILE A 36 9.58 -7.55 -18.28
CA ILE A 36 10.40 -8.11 -17.20
C ILE A 36 10.46 -7.08 -16.08
N VAL A 37 10.11 -7.47 -14.87
CA VAL A 37 10.14 -6.58 -13.71
C VAL A 37 11.36 -6.87 -12.85
N VAL A 38 12.09 -5.83 -12.45
CA VAL A 38 13.14 -5.90 -11.42
C VAL A 38 12.68 -5.04 -10.25
N SER A 39 12.47 -5.64 -9.08
CA SER A 39 11.73 -5.02 -8.01
C SER A 39 12.31 -5.31 -6.63
N SER A 40 12.03 -4.42 -5.66
CA SER A 40 12.36 -4.63 -4.24
C SER A 40 11.46 -5.67 -3.57
N TRP A 41 10.26 -5.94 -4.11
CA TRP A 41 9.24 -6.77 -3.46
C TRP A 41 8.62 -7.78 -4.42
N ALA A 42 9.14 -9.01 -4.43
CA ALA A 42 8.59 -10.11 -5.22
C ALA A 42 7.09 -10.37 -4.96
N ALA A 43 6.65 -10.16 -3.72
CA ALA A 43 5.29 -10.48 -3.28
C ALA A 43 4.19 -9.78 -4.11
N ALA A 44 4.43 -8.58 -4.62
CA ALA A 44 3.49 -7.84 -5.46
C ALA A 44 3.36 -8.44 -6.88
N TRP A 45 4.36 -9.20 -7.35
CA TRP A 45 4.49 -9.62 -8.73
C TRP A 45 4.15 -11.09 -8.99
N VAL A 46 3.99 -11.87 -7.92
CA VAL A 46 3.67 -13.31 -8.04
C VAL A 46 2.33 -13.50 -8.76
N ASN A 47 2.35 -14.27 -9.84
CA ASN A 47 1.20 -14.56 -10.72
C ASN A 47 0.58 -13.33 -11.40
N ASN A 48 1.30 -12.20 -11.49
CA ASN A 48 0.79 -11.04 -12.20
C ASN A 48 0.67 -11.35 -13.70
N PRO A 49 -0.51 -11.15 -14.33
CA PRO A 49 -0.76 -11.57 -15.71
C PRO A 49 -0.12 -10.65 -16.76
N HIS A 50 0.36 -9.47 -16.38
CA HIS A 50 0.88 -8.46 -17.31
C HIS A 50 2.40 -8.55 -17.50
N ILE A 51 3.08 -9.46 -16.78
CA ILE A 51 4.53 -9.60 -16.85
C ILE A 51 4.95 -11.02 -17.26
N GLU A 52 6.06 -11.12 -18.00
CA GLU A 52 6.67 -12.41 -18.33
C GLU A 52 7.42 -13.01 -17.12
N ARG A 53 8.14 -12.15 -16.37
CA ARG A 53 8.95 -12.55 -15.23
C ARG A 53 9.28 -11.38 -14.31
N PHE A 54 9.54 -11.70 -13.05
CA PHE A 54 10.09 -10.72 -12.10
C PHE A 54 11.37 -11.23 -11.45
N TYR A 55 12.21 -10.28 -11.02
CA TYR A 55 13.45 -10.51 -10.28
C TYR A 55 13.53 -9.57 -9.09
N LEU A 56 14.15 -10.05 -8.01
CA LEU A 56 14.54 -9.17 -6.91
C LEU A 56 15.78 -8.38 -7.30
N ILE A 57 15.87 -7.13 -6.86
CA ILE A 57 17.05 -6.29 -7.02
C ILE A 57 18.25 -6.99 -6.37
N GLY A 58 19.35 -7.12 -7.11
CA GLY A 58 20.58 -7.79 -6.66
C GLY A 58 20.59 -9.32 -6.80
N GLY A 59 19.48 -9.95 -7.16
CA GLY A 59 19.37 -11.41 -7.34
C GLY A 59 19.09 -11.81 -8.79
N THR A 60 19.96 -11.43 -9.74
CA THR A 60 19.68 -11.56 -11.18
C THR A 60 20.78 -12.31 -11.94
N PRO A 61 21.10 -13.59 -11.62
CA PRO A 61 22.09 -14.37 -12.36
C PRO A 61 21.66 -14.51 -13.83
N TYR A 62 22.61 -14.43 -14.75
CA TYR A 62 22.41 -14.52 -16.20
C TYR A 62 21.47 -13.46 -16.82
N PHE A 63 21.08 -12.46 -16.07
CA PHE A 63 20.13 -11.43 -16.51
C PHE A 63 20.63 -10.67 -17.76
N PHE A 64 21.92 -10.36 -17.81
CA PHE A 64 22.53 -9.68 -18.93
C PHE A 64 22.47 -10.51 -20.22
N GLU A 65 22.78 -11.80 -20.14
CA GLU A 65 22.73 -12.74 -21.26
C GLU A 65 21.29 -12.97 -21.73
N ASP A 66 20.36 -13.11 -20.80
CA ASP A 66 18.97 -13.44 -21.12
C ASP A 66 18.21 -12.27 -21.71
N TYR A 67 18.46 -11.04 -21.26
CA TYR A 67 17.61 -9.88 -21.58
C TYR A 67 18.31 -8.71 -22.23
N ILE A 68 19.65 -8.60 -22.20
CA ILE A 68 20.39 -7.43 -22.72
C ILE A 68 21.25 -7.81 -23.93
N LYS A 69 22.14 -8.81 -23.77
CA LYS A 69 23.13 -9.14 -24.77
C LYS A 69 22.49 -9.63 -26.08
N GLY A 70 22.59 -8.82 -27.14
CA GLY A 70 22.04 -9.16 -28.46
C GLY A 70 20.51 -9.16 -28.54
N LYS A 71 19.83 -8.46 -27.61
CA LYS A 71 18.38 -8.30 -27.57
C LYS A 71 17.99 -6.85 -27.90
N ASP A 72 16.74 -6.66 -28.31
CA ASP A 72 16.11 -5.33 -28.40
C ASP A 72 15.41 -5.05 -27.07
N THR A 73 16.09 -4.36 -26.16
CA THR A 73 15.60 -4.18 -24.78
C THR A 73 15.56 -2.70 -24.40
N TRP A 74 14.40 -2.26 -23.92
CA TRP A 74 14.21 -0.96 -23.31
C TRP A 74 14.27 -1.09 -21.79
N ILE A 75 14.77 -0.05 -21.11
CA ILE A 75 14.83 0.03 -19.66
C ILE A 75 13.95 1.19 -19.21
N PHE A 76 12.89 0.86 -18.48
CA PHE A 76 11.95 1.81 -17.89
C PHE A 76 12.26 1.94 -16.40
N LYS A 77 12.79 3.12 -16.03
CA LYS A 77 13.08 3.47 -14.64
C LYS A 77 12.79 4.96 -14.44
N SER A 78 11.95 5.28 -13.48
CA SER A 78 11.67 6.65 -13.05
C SER A 78 11.27 6.69 -11.57
N GLU A 79 11.28 7.87 -10.97
CA GLU A 79 10.87 8.10 -9.59
C GLU A 79 9.73 9.13 -9.58
N PRO A 80 8.46 8.67 -9.56
CA PRO A 80 7.30 9.54 -9.68
C PRO A 80 7.08 10.45 -8.46
N TYR A 81 7.60 10.09 -7.29
CA TYR A 81 7.49 10.93 -6.08
C TYR A 81 8.21 12.28 -6.20
N HIS A 82 9.17 12.41 -7.11
CA HIS A 82 9.89 13.67 -7.34
C HIS A 82 9.18 14.58 -8.37
N HIS A 83 8.06 14.13 -8.94
CA HIS A 83 7.33 14.94 -9.91
C HIS A 83 6.58 16.08 -9.21
N GLN A 84 6.58 17.27 -9.85
CA GLN A 84 5.99 18.47 -9.28
C GLN A 84 4.49 18.33 -8.98
N ASP A 85 3.75 17.59 -9.82
CA ASP A 85 2.32 17.37 -9.61
C ASP A 85 2.03 16.43 -8.44
N PHE A 86 2.94 15.48 -8.14
CA PHE A 86 2.86 14.68 -6.92
C PHE A 86 3.11 15.55 -5.69
N LEU A 87 4.21 16.30 -5.68
CA LEU A 87 4.58 17.18 -4.55
C LEU A 87 3.52 18.25 -4.24
N ASN A 88 2.75 18.65 -5.25
CA ASN A 88 1.66 19.62 -5.12
C ASN A 88 0.27 18.97 -4.88
N GLY A 89 0.19 17.66 -4.69
CA GLY A 89 -1.08 16.97 -4.47
C GLY A 89 -2.06 17.00 -5.65
N LYS A 90 -1.58 17.12 -6.90
CA LYS A 90 -2.44 17.40 -8.05
C LYS A 90 -2.90 16.19 -8.84
N ARG A 91 -2.07 15.15 -8.93
CA ARG A 91 -2.31 14.01 -9.81
C ARG A 91 -2.02 12.68 -9.13
N TYR A 92 -2.71 11.65 -9.59
CA TYR A 92 -2.52 10.28 -9.13
C TYR A 92 -1.13 9.75 -9.51
N LEU A 93 -0.47 9.04 -8.61
CA LEU A 93 0.92 8.62 -8.76
C LEU A 93 1.15 7.72 -9.98
N ALA A 94 0.23 6.78 -10.27
CA ALA A 94 0.38 5.89 -11.42
C ALA A 94 0.26 6.62 -12.76
N ASP A 95 -0.59 7.65 -12.85
CA ASP A 95 -0.71 8.52 -14.03
C ASP A 95 0.59 9.28 -14.28
N ILE A 96 1.15 9.91 -13.24
CA ILE A 96 2.46 10.58 -13.31
C ILE A 96 3.55 9.60 -13.73
N TRP A 97 3.53 8.40 -13.19
CA TRP A 97 4.54 7.38 -13.50
C TRP A 97 4.48 6.96 -14.96
N CYS A 98 3.29 6.70 -15.48
CA CYS A 98 3.08 6.39 -16.88
C CYS A 98 3.56 7.53 -17.80
N GLU A 99 3.25 8.79 -17.48
CA GLU A 99 3.74 9.96 -18.21
C GLU A 99 5.28 10.01 -18.28
N GLN A 100 5.97 9.81 -17.15
CA GLN A 100 7.43 9.77 -17.10
C GLN A 100 8.04 8.66 -17.96
N LEU A 101 7.31 7.56 -18.15
CA LEU A 101 7.73 6.45 -19.01
C LEU A 101 7.26 6.58 -20.46
N GLY A 102 6.51 7.63 -20.79
CA GLY A 102 5.96 7.84 -22.13
C GLY A 102 4.87 6.81 -22.50
N VAL A 103 4.12 6.32 -21.51
CA VAL A 103 3.08 5.31 -21.66
C VAL A 103 1.72 5.94 -21.36
N PRO A 104 0.67 5.70 -22.19
CA PRO A 104 -0.69 6.15 -21.86
C PRO A 104 -1.21 5.51 -20.58
N TYR A 105 -1.79 6.30 -19.68
CA TYR A 105 -2.55 5.82 -18.53
C TYR A 105 -4.05 5.92 -18.83
N ASN A 106 -4.77 4.81 -18.76
CA ASN A 106 -6.19 4.74 -19.06
C ASN A 106 -7.04 4.33 -17.84
N GLY A 107 -6.54 4.61 -16.63
CA GLY A 107 -7.21 4.24 -15.39
C GLY A 107 -6.92 2.82 -14.94
N GLU A 108 -5.81 2.23 -15.35
CA GLU A 108 -5.37 0.92 -14.87
C GLU A 108 -5.29 0.90 -13.34
N MET A 109 -5.80 -0.17 -12.73
CA MET A 109 -5.82 -0.35 -11.29
C MET A 109 -4.77 -1.39 -10.86
N PRO A 110 -4.25 -1.30 -9.63
CA PRO A 110 -3.34 -2.31 -9.09
C PRO A 110 -3.93 -3.72 -9.17
N THR A 111 -3.04 -4.71 -9.36
CA THR A 111 -3.42 -6.12 -9.48
C THR A 111 -2.58 -6.98 -8.54
N LEU A 112 -3.22 -7.78 -7.70
CA LEU A 112 -2.61 -8.83 -6.89
C LEU A 112 -3.34 -10.16 -7.14
N VAL A 113 -2.59 -11.22 -7.35
CA VAL A 113 -3.17 -12.56 -7.57
C VAL A 113 -2.78 -13.47 -6.41
N LEU A 114 -3.76 -13.87 -5.62
CA LEU A 114 -3.60 -14.86 -4.57
C LEU A 114 -3.96 -16.25 -5.09
N SER A 115 -3.10 -17.22 -4.83
CA SER A 115 -3.38 -18.62 -5.10
C SER A 115 -4.48 -19.16 -4.16
N LYS A 116 -5.16 -20.21 -4.61
CA LYS A 116 -6.13 -20.93 -3.76
C LYS A 116 -5.52 -21.38 -2.43
N ASN A 117 -4.27 -21.83 -2.45
CA ASN A 117 -3.58 -22.31 -1.25
C ASN A 117 -3.36 -21.17 -0.22
N GLU A 118 -3.02 -19.97 -0.66
CA GLU A 118 -2.86 -18.80 0.23
C GLU A 118 -4.19 -18.44 0.87
N LYS A 119 -5.26 -18.39 0.10
CA LYS A 119 -6.63 -18.13 0.62
C LYS A 119 -7.08 -19.21 1.60
N ASP A 120 -6.93 -20.48 1.24
CA ASP A 120 -7.33 -21.64 2.10
C ASP A 120 -6.49 -21.68 3.40
N ASN A 121 -5.21 -21.34 3.36
CA ASN A 121 -4.34 -21.26 4.53
C ASN A 121 -4.83 -20.19 5.51
N MET A 122 -5.12 -18.99 5.01
CA MET A 122 -5.63 -17.89 5.84
C MET A 122 -7.00 -18.24 6.42
N ALA A 123 -7.91 -18.77 5.62
CA ALA A 123 -9.22 -19.22 6.08
C ALA A 123 -9.12 -20.26 7.22
N ARG A 124 -8.15 -21.18 7.16
CA ARG A 124 -7.90 -22.16 8.24
C ARG A 124 -7.38 -21.52 9.52
N LYS A 125 -6.45 -20.55 9.39
CA LYS A 125 -5.92 -19.78 10.54
C LYS A 125 -7.02 -19.02 11.28
N LEU A 126 -7.99 -18.45 10.54
CA LEU A 126 -8.98 -17.53 11.06
C LEU A 126 -10.28 -18.22 11.52
N ARG A 127 -10.56 -19.43 11.06
CA ARG A 127 -11.81 -20.18 11.38
C ARG A 127 -12.05 -20.35 12.87
N GLY A 128 -11.01 -20.42 13.68
CA GLY A 128 -11.09 -20.62 15.13
C GLY A 128 -11.64 -19.43 15.92
N PHE A 129 -11.73 -18.25 15.34
CA PHE A 129 -12.19 -17.05 16.05
C PHE A 129 -13.72 -16.97 16.25
N GLY A 130 -14.50 -17.71 15.47
CA GLY A 130 -15.96 -17.82 15.65
C GLY A 130 -16.76 -16.54 15.35
N LYS A 131 -16.10 -15.47 14.94
CA LYS A 131 -16.68 -14.19 14.51
C LYS A 131 -16.14 -13.79 13.13
N PRO A 132 -16.88 -12.96 12.35
CA PRO A 132 -16.32 -12.31 11.17
C PRO A 132 -15.06 -11.54 11.52
N ILE A 133 -14.12 -11.46 10.58
CA ILE A 133 -12.84 -10.78 10.78
C ILE A 133 -12.94 -9.32 10.34
N PHE A 134 -12.44 -8.44 11.19
CA PHE A 134 -12.22 -7.03 10.93
C PHE A 134 -10.72 -6.75 10.89
N ALA A 135 -10.20 -6.27 9.75
CA ALA A 135 -8.80 -5.88 9.66
C ALA A 135 -8.63 -4.42 10.07
N LEU A 136 -7.77 -4.18 11.05
CA LEU A 136 -7.45 -2.85 11.54
C LEU A 136 -5.98 -2.52 11.26
N GLN A 137 -5.70 -1.37 10.66
CA GLN A 137 -4.36 -0.82 10.55
C GLN A 137 -4.33 0.62 11.03
N THR A 138 -3.47 0.93 12.00
CA THR A 138 -3.34 2.26 12.61
C THR A 138 -1.98 2.89 12.37
N ASN A 139 -0.99 2.07 12.00
CA ASN A 139 0.38 2.50 11.79
C ASN A 139 0.93 1.99 10.47
N GLY A 140 1.70 2.81 9.79
CA GLY A 140 2.44 2.45 8.59
C GLY A 140 3.73 1.69 8.89
N GLY A 141 4.37 1.15 7.86
CA GLY A 141 5.71 0.54 7.95
C GLY A 141 6.79 1.60 7.79
N GLY A 142 7.22 2.23 8.86
CA GLY A 142 8.42 3.08 8.89
C GLY A 142 9.70 2.28 9.14
N PRO A 143 10.89 2.90 9.08
CA PRO A 143 12.13 2.30 9.59
C PRO A 143 11.98 1.87 11.06
N GLN A 144 12.74 0.85 11.49
CA GLN A 144 12.64 0.33 12.86
C GLN A 144 12.93 1.38 13.93
N ASP A 145 13.81 2.35 13.63
CA ASP A 145 14.17 3.44 14.53
C ASP A 145 13.09 4.55 14.61
N TYR A 146 12.09 4.49 13.73
CA TYR A 146 10.98 5.46 13.66
C TYR A 146 9.65 4.71 13.50
N PRO A 147 9.07 4.25 14.62
CA PRO A 147 7.87 3.41 14.59
C PRO A 147 6.59 4.19 14.23
N VAL A 148 6.65 5.51 14.21
CA VAL A 148 5.49 6.40 13.96
C VAL A 148 5.77 7.34 12.78
N SER A 149 4.76 7.54 11.94
CA SER A 149 4.76 8.52 10.84
C SER A 149 3.44 9.28 10.82
N TRP A 150 3.41 10.46 11.41
CA TRP A 150 2.19 11.26 11.61
C TRP A 150 1.49 11.73 10.32
N VAL A 151 2.12 11.59 9.18
CA VAL A 151 1.46 11.82 7.88
C VAL A 151 0.45 10.73 7.52
N ARG A 152 0.51 9.58 8.19
CA ARG A 152 -0.36 8.42 7.92
C ARG A 152 -0.84 7.69 9.16
N ASP A 153 -0.10 7.79 10.28
CA ASP A 153 -0.45 7.06 11.49
C ASP A 153 -1.57 7.78 12.25
N VAL A 154 -2.47 7.00 12.81
CA VAL A 154 -3.66 7.52 13.52
C VAL A 154 -3.44 7.41 15.02
N PRO A 155 -3.64 8.49 15.80
CA PRO A 155 -3.62 8.41 17.25
C PRO A 155 -4.64 7.39 17.76
N LEU A 156 -4.25 6.53 18.71
CA LEU A 156 -5.11 5.43 19.17
C LEU A 156 -6.40 5.94 19.84
N SER A 157 -6.35 7.08 20.49
CA SER A 157 -7.53 7.75 21.08
C SER A 157 -8.68 7.94 20.08
N ASN A 158 -8.37 8.09 18.80
CA ASN A 158 -9.37 8.28 17.74
C ASN A 158 -10.15 7.00 17.39
N ILE A 159 -9.59 5.84 17.70
CA ILE A 159 -10.18 4.55 17.30
C ILE A 159 -10.70 3.73 18.46
N ASP A 160 -10.54 4.18 19.70
CA ASP A 160 -11.01 3.46 20.90
C ASP A 160 -12.51 3.18 20.86
N GLU A 161 -13.31 4.18 20.49
CA GLU A 161 -14.76 4.02 20.32
C GLU A 161 -15.10 3.04 19.20
N VAL A 162 -14.40 3.15 18.09
CA VAL A 162 -14.58 2.25 16.92
C VAL A 162 -14.24 0.82 17.30
N ILE A 163 -13.13 0.58 18.00
CA ILE A 163 -12.74 -0.75 18.48
C ILE A 163 -13.81 -1.31 19.41
N LYS A 164 -14.30 -0.51 20.36
CA LYS A 164 -15.33 -0.92 21.32
C LYS A 164 -16.63 -1.33 20.62
N GLU A 165 -17.06 -0.59 19.62
CA GLU A 165 -18.29 -0.90 18.89
C GLU A 165 -18.11 -2.12 17.99
N VAL A 166 -17.09 -2.12 17.13
CA VAL A 166 -16.79 -3.18 16.17
C VAL A 166 -16.51 -4.53 16.86
N SER A 167 -15.90 -4.53 18.04
CA SER A 167 -15.60 -5.77 18.78
C SER A 167 -16.84 -6.54 19.25
N LYS A 168 -18.03 -5.93 19.25
CA LYS A 168 -19.29 -6.61 19.58
C LYS A 168 -19.63 -7.67 18.52
N GLU A 169 -19.41 -7.38 17.25
CA GLU A 169 -19.80 -8.22 16.13
C GLU A 169 -18.61 -8.91 15.47
N TYR A 170 -17.45 -8.28 15.46
CA TYR A 170 -16.26 -8.76 14.76
C TYR A 170 -15.16 -9.22 15.70
N LYS A 171 -14.29 -10.06 15.18
CA LYS A 171 -12.96 -10.31 15.73
C LYS A 171 -11.98 -9.36 15.03
N ILE A 172 -11.40 -8.45 15.79
CA ILE A 172 -10.46 -7.45 15.25
C ILE A 172 -9.06 -8.05 15.19
N ILE A 173 -8.43 -7.97 14.03
CA ILE A 173 -7.02 -8.35 13.80
C ILE A 173 -6.23 -7.10 13.43
N HIS A 174 -5.26 -6.74 14.26
CA HIS A 174 -4.40 -5.58 14.04
C HIS A 174 -3.27 -5.91 13.07
N ILE A 175 -3.18 -5.16 11.98
CA ILE A 175 -2.07 -5.21 11.04
C ILE A 175 -0.98 -4.29 11.53
N ARG A 176 0.05 -4.85 12.14
CA ARG A 176 1.20 -4.15 12.71
C ARG A 176 2.48 -4.97 12.60
N ARG A 177 3.62 -4.36 12.87
CA ARG A 177 4.85 -5.08 13.19
C ARG A 177 4.90 -5.40 14.69
N GLU A 178 5.76 -6.33 15.08
CA GLU A 178 5.96 -6.69 16.49
C GLU A 178 6.44 -5.53 17.37
N ASP A 179 7.24 -4.62 16.78
CA ASP A 179 7.81 -3.45 17.44
C ASP A 179 6.86 -2.24 17.52
N GLN A 180 5.67 -2.33 16.94
CA GLN A 180 4.65 -1.28 17.00
C GLN A 180 3.71 -1.48 18.18
N LEU A 181 3.01 -0.39 18.54
CA LEU A 181 2.14 -0.33 19.70
C LEU A 181 1.05 -1.41 19.66
N GLU A 182 0.88 -2.11 20.78
CA GLU A 182 -0.18 -3.07 20.98
C GLU A 182 -1.47 -2.35 21.45
N ILE A 183 -2.58 -2.79 20.89
CA ILE A 183 -3.90 -2.31 21.32
C ILE A 183 -4.52 -3.38 22.25
N PRO A 184 -4.81 -3.03 23.52
CA PRO A 184 -5.40 -4.00 24.46
C PRO A 184 -6.72 -4.59 23.94
N GLY A 185 -6.82 -5.91 23.98
CA GLY A 185 -8.03 -6.64 23.56
C GLY A 185 -8.18 -6.83 22.04
N VAL A 186 -7.23 -6.35 21.25
CA VAL A 186 -7.17 -6.57 19.80
C VAL A 186 -6.11 -7.62 19.48
N ASP A 187 -6.46 -8.60 18.66
CA ASP A 187 -5.54 -9.67 18.30
C ASP A 187 -4.51 -9.24 17.27
N PHE A 188 -3.35 -9.84 17.36
CA PHE A 188 -2.29 -9.76 16.36
C PHE A 188 -1.98 -11.16 15.83
N ILE A 189 -1.88 -11.28 14.52
CA ILE A 189 -1.46 -12.53 13.89
C ILE A 189 -0.10 -12.30 13.26
N GLN A 190 0.90 -12.98 13.79
CA GLN A 190 2.21 -12.98 13.17
C GLN A 190 2.13 -13.62 11.79
N THR A 191 2.53 -12.86 10.78
CA THR A 191 2.56 -13.30 9.40
C THR A 191 4.01 -13.42 8.92
N PRO A 192 4.48 -14.62 8.56
CA PRO A 192 5.88 -14.83 8.17
C PRO A 192 6.25 -14.14 6.86
N ASN A 193 5.27 -13.76 6.06
CA ASN A 193 5.48 -13.02 4.82
C ASN A 193 4.31 -12.08 4.52
N VAL A 194 4.57 -11.08 3.69
CA VAL A 194 3.57 -10.07 3.34
C VAL A 194 2.38 -10.62 2.53
N ARG A 195 2.53 -11.76 1.86
CA ARG A 195 1.41 -12.39 1.15
C ARG A 195 0.37 -12.99 2.09
N ASP A 196 0.77 -13.37 3.30
CA ASP A 196 -0.18 -13.72 4.36
C ASP A 196 -1.04 -12.51 4.78
N LEU A 197 -0.44 -11.29 4.81
CA LEU A 197 -1.22 -10.05 5.02
C LEU A 197 -2.20 -9.78 3.88
N PHE A 198 -1.80 -10.00 2.64
CA PHE A 198 -2.73 -9.88 1.50
C PHE A 198 -3.89 -10.86 1.62
N ALA A 199 -3.62 -12.11 2.03
CA ALA A 199 -4.66 -13.11 2.24
C ALA A 199 -5.56 -12.78 3.45
N LEU A 200 -5.03 -12.15 4.50
CA LEU A 200 -5.81 -11.62 5.62
C LEU A 200 -6.77 -10.52 5.16
N LEU A 201 -6.28 -9.56 4.38
CA LEU A 201 -7.10 -8.47 3.81
C LEU A 201 -8.19 -9.02 2.88
N ASP A 202 -7.87 -10.00 2.04
CA ASP A 202 -8.85 -10.67 1.16
C ASP A 202 -9.93 -11.41 1.95
N TYR A 203 -9.57 -12.05 3.06
CA TYR A 203 -10.48 -12.82 3.90
C TYR A 203 -11.34 -11.95 4.82
N SER A 204 -10.87 -10.78 5.23
CA SER A 204 -11.57 -9.92 6.17
C SER A 204 -12.92 -9.45 5.64
N HIS A 205 -13.94 -9.42 6.51
CA HIS A 205 -15.28 -8.99 6.16
C HIS A 205 -15.36 -7.46 6.06
N ASN A 206 -14.65 -6.78 6.96
CA ASN A 206 -14.58 -5.32 6.94
C ASN A 206 -13.15 -4.85 7.30
N ARG A 207 -12.83 -3.58 7.00
CA ARG A 207 -11.46 -3.06 7.09
C ARG A 207 -11.46 -1.58 7.41
N LEU A 208 -10.69 -1.19 8.43
CA LEU A 208 -10.32 0.18 8.71
C LEU A 208 -8.81 0.32 8.55
N LEU A 209 -8.41 1.07 7.56
CA LEU A 209 -7.04 1.18 7.09
C LEU A 209 -6.56 2.64 7.13
N ILE A 210 -5.29 2.82 6.83
CA ILE A 210 -4.65 4.14 6.67
C ILE A 210 -3.96 4.23 5.31
N ASP A 211 -3.38 5.38 4.98
CA ASP A 211 -2.49 5.55 3.82
C ASP A 211 -1.25 4.66 3.93
N SER A 212 -1.38 3.42 3.52
CA SER A 212 -0.35 2.40 3.59
C SER A 212 -0.54 1.33 2.51
N PHE A 213 0.35 0.35 2.47
CA PHE A 213 0.29 -0.75 1.51
C PHE A 213 -1.07 -1.48 1.52
N ALA A 214 -1.72 -1.55 2.67
CA ALA A 214 -2.96 -2.31 2.84
C ALA A 214 -4.11 -1.76 1.98
N GLN A 215 -4.26 -0.43 1.87
CA GLN A 215 -5.28 0.15 1.00
C GLN A 215 -5.01 -0.17 -0.48
N HIS A 216 -3.76 -0.12 -0.93
CA HIS A 216 -3.39 -0.51 -2.30
C HIS A 216 -3.64 -2.00 -2.55
N ALA A 217 -3.34 -2.85 -1.55
CA ALA A 217 -3.61 -4.28 -1.64
C ALA A 217 -5.11 -4.58 -1.69
N CYS A 218 -5.93 -3.85 -0.95
CA CYS A 218 -7.38 -4.01 -0.96
C CYS A 218 -7.99 -3.65 -2.33
N VAL A 219 -7.52 -2.56 -2.96
CA VAL A 219 -7.91 -2.26 -4.35
C VAL A 219 -7.51 -3.39 -5.28
N ALA A 220 -6.26 -3.85 -5.21
CA ALA A 220 -5.74 -4.90 -6.08
C ALA A 220 -6.44 -6.26 -5.89
N LEU A 221 -7.13 -6.47 -4.76
CA LEU A 221 -7.88 -7.67 -4.41
C LEU A 221 -9.41 -7.49 -4.54
N ASP A 222 -9.86 -6.33 -5.01
CA ASP A 222 -11.28 -5.97 -5.10
C ASP A 222 -11.99 -6.05 -3.72
N ARG A 223 -11.43 -5.35 -2.73
CA ARG A 223 -11.91 -5.29 -1.34
C ARG A 223 -12.10 -3.84 -0.90
N PRO A 224 -13.27 -3.22 -1.12
CA PRO A 224 -13.57 -1.89 -0.59
C PRO A 224 -13.29 -1.80 0.91
N SER A 225 -12.84 -0.65 1.37
CA SER A 225 -12.40 -0.45 2.75
C SER A 225 -12.64 0.99 3.18
N THR A 226 -12.74 1.24 4.47
CA THR A 226 -12.62 2.59 5.03
C THR A 226 -11.15 2.92 5.21
N VAL A 227 -10.73 4.09 4.72
CA VAL A 227 -9.33 4.54 4.80
C VAL A 227 -9.26 5.90 5.47
N LEU A 228 -8.51 5.98 6.57
CA LEU A 228 -8.27 7.20 7.33
C LEU A 228 -7.04 7.93 6.79
N TRP A 229 -7.19 9.22 6.57
CA TRP A 229 -6.16 10.10 6.02
C TRP A 229 -5.84 11.23 7.00
N PRO A 230 -4.82 11.09 7.85
CA PRO A 230 -4.37 12.21 8.71
C PRO A 230 -4.01 13.44 7.89
N ILE A 231 -3.45 13.25 6.70
CA ILE A 231 -3.20 14.30 5.71
C ILE A 231 -3.94 13.95 4.41
N ASP A 232 -4.56 14.94 3.77
CA ASP A 232 -5.30 14.74 2.51
C ASP A 232 -4.37 14.49 1.33
N ASN A 233 -4.09 13.23 1.10
CA ASN A 233 -3.37 12.72 -0.06
C ASN A 233 -4.23 11.79 -0.92
N VAL A 234 -5.54 11.77 -0.73
CA VAL A 234 -6.48 10.88 -1.42
C VAL A 234 -6.31 10.99 -2.94
N LYS A 235 -6.16 12.21 -3.45
CA LYS A 235 -6.01 12.45 -4.88
C LYS A 235 -4.74 11.86 -5.49
N THR A 236 -3.66 11.78 -4.72
CA THR A 236 -2.35 11.33 -5.23
C THR A 236 -2.09 9.86 -5.00
N LEU A 237 -2.55 9.31 -3.88
CA LEU A 237 -2.25 7.95 -3.44
C LEU A 237 -3.50 7.11 -3.18
N GLY A 238 -4.67 7.74 -3.07
CA GLY A 238 -5.93 7.07 -2.74
C GLY A 238 -6.69 6.59 -3.98
N TYR A 239 -7.86 6.05 -3.70
CA TYR A 239 -8.79 5.53 -4.69
C TYR A 239 -10.20 6.02 -4.35
N PRO A 240 -10.53 7.28 -4.72
CA PRO A 240 -11.75 7.96 -4.27
C PRO A 240 -13.04 7.26 -4.70
N ASP A 241 -13.02 6.56 -5.85
CA ASP A 241 -14.20 5.86 -6.38
C ASP A 241 -14.29 4.40 -5.89
N PHE A 242 -13.37 3.96 -5.03
CA PHE A 242 -13.29 2.58 -4.57
C PHE A 242 -13.35 2.43 -3.05
N HIS A 243 -12.67 3.32 -2.31
CA HIS A 243 -12.63 3.32 -0.85
C HIS A 243 -13.50 4.43 -0.26
N ASN A 244 -14.05 4.19 0.93
CA ASN A 244 -14.61 5.23 1.77
C ASN A 244 -13.44 5.99 2.43
N ASN A 245 -13.11 7.16 1.90
CA ASN A 245 -11.96 7.95 2.34
C ASN A 245 -12.39 9.01 3.35
N ILE A 246 -11.84 8.96 4.56
CA ILE A 246 -12.11 9.92 5.63
C ILE A 246 -10.85 10.72 5.90
N VAL A 247 -10.89 12.01 5.58
CA VAL A 247 -9.80 12.94 5.81
C VAL A 247 -9.97 13.59 7.19
N SER A 248 -8.88 13.73 7.93
CA SER A 248 -8.87 14.32 9.26
C SER A 248 -9.23 15.80 9.27
N ASN A 249 -9.68 16.29 10.42
CA ASN A 249 -9.89 17.72 10.70
C ASN A 249 -8.63 18.40 11.28
N ALA A 250 -7.47 17.71 11.28
CA ALA A 250 -6.26 18.19 11.90
C ALA A 250 -5.62 19.37 11.17
N ASP A 251 -4.98 20.25 11.92
CA ASP A 251 -4.07 21.24 11.34
C ASP A 251 -2.76 20.57 10.91
N THR A 252 -2.64 20.32 9.61
CA THR A 252 -1.51 19.59 9.02
C THR A 252 -0.29 20.46 8.73
N ARG A 253 -0.31 21.76 9.07
CA ARG A 253 0.80 22.70 8.81
C ARG A 253 2.09 22.34 9.55
N LYS A 254 1.99 21.60 10.64
CA LYS A 254 3.13 21.13 11.45
C LYS A 254 3.74 19.81 10.92
N VAL A 255 3.11 19.16 9.94
CA VAL A 255 3.53 17.87 9.42
C VAL A 255 4.15 18.05 8.03
N HIS A 256 5.41 17.68 7.87
CA HIS A 256 6.08 17.77 6.59
C HIS A 256 5.86 16.50 5.76
N LEU A 257 5.24 16.64 4.58
CA LEU A 257 5.02 15.54 3.63
C LEU A 257 6.31 14.81 3.24
N ILE A 258 7.42 15.55 3.17
CA ILE A 258 8.74 15.00 2.82
C ILE A 258 9.18 13.89 3.78
N ASP A 259 8.82 13.98 5.07
CA ASP A 259 9.25 13.03 6.08
C ASP A 259 8.69 11.62 5.88
N SER A 260 7.61 11.47 5.09
CA SER A 260 6.94 10.19 4.89
C SER A 260 7.22 9.53 3.56
N TYR A 261 7.38 10.30 2.49
CA TYR A 261 7.44 9.76 1.13
C TYR A 261 8.86 9.68 0.58
N LEU A 262 9.74 10.56 1.01
CA LEU A 262 11.12 10.60 0.56
C LEU A 262 12.10 9.89 1.53
N GLY A 263 11.56 9.12 2.48
CA GLY A 263 12.33 8.25 3.35
C GLY A 263 13.05 8.99 4.45
N ALA A 264 12.29 9.49 5.40
CA ALA A 264 12.72 9.77 6.78
C ALA A 264 14.14 10.35 6.93
N HIS A 265 14.56 11.22 6.02
CA HIS A 265 15.73 12.05 6.27
C HIS A 265 15.23 13.28 7.00
N PRO A 266 15.64 13.46 8.29
CA PRO A 266 15.26 14.65 9.04
C PRO A 266 15.74 15.87 8.29
N ILE A 267 14.81 16.70 7.85
CA ILE A 267 15.13 18.08 7.51
C ILE A 267 15.41 18.73 8.85
N ASN A 268 16.64 19.07 9.15
CA ASN A 268 17.14 19.61 10.41
C ASN A 268 17.38 18.61 11.55
N GLY A 269 17.39 17.29 11.32
CA GLY A 269 17.78 16.30 12.31
C GLY A 269 16.74 15.99 13.38
N GLU A 270 15.49 16.46 13.24
CA GLU A 270 14.43 16.22 14.21
C GLU A 270 13.31 15.38 13.60
N PHE A 271 12.98 14.27 14.28
CA PHE A 271 11.77 13.51 14.00
C PHE A 271 10.72 13.87 15.06
N LEU A 272 9.47 14.06 14.63
CA LEU A 272 8.37 14.26 15.55
C LEU A 272 7.97 12.90 16.15
N HIS A 273 8.51 12.58 17.33
CA HIS A 273 8.07 11.42 18.11
C HIS A 273 6.71 11.66 18.78
N GLU A 274 6.44 12.91 19.13
CA GLU A 274 5.16 13.33 19.73
C GLU A 274 4.16 13.65 18.63
N CYS A 275 2.88 13.43 18.93
CA CYS A 275 1.79 13.80 18.03
C CYS A 275 1.84 15.31 17.74
N PRO A 276 1.95 15.74 16.47
CA PRO A 276 2.09 17.16 16.14
C PRO A 276 0.74 17.91 16.14
N PHE A 277 -0.37 17.18 16.31
CA PHE A 277 -1.70 17.75 16.28
C PHE A 277 -2.04 18.34 17.65
N ASP A 278 -2.66 19.51 17.67
CA ASP A 278 -3.05 20.19 18.91
C ASP A 278 -4.16 19.43 19.68
N ASN A 279 -4.88 18.56 18.98
CA ASN A 279 -5.86 17.64 19.54
C ASN A 279 -5.62 16.25 18.95
N ASP A 280 -5.47 15.26 19.80
CA ASP A 280 -5.30 13.85 19.37
C ASP A 280 -6.57 13.30 18.69
N ASN A 281 -7.74 13.91 18.91
CA ASN A 281 -8.98 13.52 18.26
C ASN A 281 -9.12 14.23 16.90
N ILE A 282 -8.44 13.71 15.88
CA ILE A 282 -8.42 14.26 14.53
C ILE A 282 -9.47 13.64 13.59
N PHE A 283 -10.19 12.61 14.02
CA PHE A 283 -11.30 12.01 13.29
C PHE A 283 -12.56 11.94 14.16
N GLU A 284 -13.69 12.25 13.57
CA GLU A 284 -14.99 11.99 14.19
C GLU A 284 -15.37 10.53 14.04
N SER A 285 -15.93 9.91 15.10
CA SER A 285 -16.29 8.48 15.07
C SER A 285 -17.48 8.17 14.17
N GLN A 286 -18.46 9.09 14.07
CA GLN A 286 -19.69 8.84 13.31
C GLN A 286 -19.46 8.60 11.81
N PRO A 287 -18.67 9.42 11.08
CA PRO A 287 -18.33 9.11 9.68
C PRO A 287 -17.65 7.75 9.49
N ILE A 288 -16.86 7.30 10.49
CA ILE A 288 -16.23 5.97 10.44
C ILE A 288 -17.31 4.90 10.56
N PHE A 289 -18.25 5.01 11.50
CA PHE A 289 -19.34 4.05 11.63
C PHE A 289 -20.20 3.99 10.39
N ASP A 290 -20.63 5.14 9.88
CA ASP A 290 -21.46 5.21 8.66
C ASP A 290 -20.77 4.50 7.48
N SER A 291 -19.45 4.65 7.34
CA SER A 291 -18.67 4.03 6.27
C SER A 291 -18.43 2.52 6.44
N LEU A 292 -18.58 1.99 7.66
CA LEU A 292 -18.43 0.55 7.94
C LEU A 292 -19.74 -0.22 7.73
N ASP A 293 -20.87 0.47 7.68
CA ASP A 293 -22.21 -0.10 7.47
C ASP A 293 -22.58 -0.18 5.96
N GLU A 294 -21.80 0.47 5.08
CA GLU A 294 -21.93 0.41 3.61
C GLU A 294 -21.22 -0.80 3.00
#